data_614f7aef9b52c869e5400ab57e50e0f6
#
_entry.id   614f7aef9b52c869e5400ab57e50e0f6
#
_cell.length_a   1.000
_cell.length_b   1.000
_cell.length_c   1.000
_cell.angle_alpha   90.00
_cell.angle_beta   90.00
_cell.angle_gamma   90.00
#
_symmetry.space_group_name_H-M   'P 1'
#
loop_
_entity.id
_entity.type
_entity.pdbx_description
1 polymer ?
#
loop_
_entity_poly.entity_id
_entity_poly.type
_entity_poly.pdbx_seq_one_letter_code
_entity_poly.pdbx_strand_id
1 'polypeptide(L)'
;MDETYIHNEWLKAEYALTKADTEIEKRIIKAMAIIRMIRRPEELAVLNKPICLALNIEKEECDKAMRELMKKEVIFFRSSLGTYAFKNNIGINIEEAIEKEIRRLRHSINTCKVLNEISELTYAVPKQYNQDRAMTRYFRYEFIEYEDFLSIGSAKVFFEHRFSDGYILAIVTADKVEKEKVLRHLRELGDERIIVLLPKEEFLSEWALLRLAAVRSLAKDEHFIEENKALRQELDLYEEDIRYEVNERLKSCLLYTSDAADD
;
A
#
# COMPACT_ATOMS: atom_id res chain seq x y z
N MET A 1 -28.84 8.32 -9.81
CA MET A 1 -28.11 8.37 -8.53
C MET A 1 -28.25 6.98 -7.93
N ASP A 2 -27.21 6.36 -7.47
CA ASP A 2 -27.24 4.97 -6.98
C ASP A 2 -27.82 4.98 -5.54
N GLU A 3 -29.11 4.71 -5.43
CA GLU A 3 -29.85 4.74 -4.15
C GLU A 3 -29.25 3.78 -3.12
N THR A 4 -28.70 2.67 -3.58
CA THR A 4 -28.04 1.65 -2.72
C THR A 4 -26.78 2.21 -2.07
N TYR A 5 -25.97 2.98 -2.81
CA TYR A 5 -24.77 3.60 -2.27
C TYR A 5 -25.12 4.64 -1.20
N ILE A 6 -26.07 5.52 -1.48
CA ILE A 6 -26.52 6.56 -0.53
C ILE A 6 -27.03 5.91 0.76
N HIS A 7 -27.85 4.88 0.62
CA HIS A 7 -28.41 4.16 1.76
C HIS A 7 -27.30 3.51 2.61
N ASN A 8 -26.30 2.88 1.99
CA ASN A 8 -25.17 2.28 2.71
C ASN A 8 -24.33 3.32 3.45
N GLU A 9 -24.03 4.45 2.82
CA GLU A 9 -23.28 5.52 3.49
C GLU A 9 -24.08 6.14 4.64
N TRP A 10 -25.41 6.22 4.50
CA TRP A 10 -26.29 6.64 5.57
C TRP A 10 -26.24 5.69 6.77
N LEU A 11 -26.37 4.39 6.56
CA LEU A 11 -26.30 3.38 7.63
C LEU A 11 -24.98 3.42 8.39
N LYS A 12 -23.86 3.61 7.68
CA LYS A 12 -22.55 3.79 8.32
C LYS A 12 -22.50 5.05 9.18
N ALA A 13 -23.05 6.16 8.68
CA ALA A 13 -23.10 7.41 9.43
C ALA A 13 -24.03 7.32 10.66
N GLU A 14 -25.16 6.63 10.56
CA GLU A 14 -26.04 6.36 11.72
C GLU A 14 -25.29 5.58 12.80
N TYR A 15 -24.58 4.52 12.41
CA TYR A 15 -23.76 3.77 13.36
C TYR A 15 -22.70 4.67 14.00
N ALA A 16 -21.98 5.46 13.20
CA ALA A 16 -20.97 6.39 13.71
C ALA A 16 -21.57 7.40 14.71
N LEU A 17 -22.77 7.90 14.45
CA LEU A 17 -23.49 8.80 15.36
C LEU A 17 -23.80 8.17 16.71
N THR A 18 -24.05 6.85 16.78
CA THR A 18 -24.28 6.16 18.06
C THR A 18 -23.02 6.09 18.92
N LYS A 19 -21.84 6.25 18.33
CA LYS A 19 -20.53 6.23 19.00
C LYS A 19 -19.98 7.62 19.33
N ALA A 20 -20.63 8.67 18.82
CA ALA A 20 -20.20 10.04 19.05
C ALA A 20 -20.61 10.54 20.43
N ASP A 21 -19.63 11.01 21.22
CA ASP A 21 -19.86 11.52 22.57
C ASP A 21 -20.15 13.02 22.60
N THR A 22 -19.52 13.77 21.66
CA THR A 22 -19.60 15.23 21.64
C THR A 22 -20.47 15.74 20.50
N GLU A 23 -21.01 16.93 20.64
CA GLU A 23 -21.80 17.57 19.57
C GLU A 23 -20.93 17.89 18.35
N ILE A 24 -19.65 18.17 18.55
CA ILE A 24 -18.70 18.41 17.47
C ILE A 24 -18.48 17.12 16.64
N GLU A 25 -18.27 15.98 17.30
CA GLU A 25 -18.18 14.69 16.63
C GLU A 25 -19.42 14.40 15.77
N LYS A 26 -20.61 14.63 16.33
CA LYS A 26 -21.87 14.45 15.59
C LYS A 26 -21.99 15.36 14.37
N ARG A 27 -21.58 16.62 14.50
CA ARG A 27 -21.57 17.56 13.39
C ARG A 27 -20.59 17.14 12.29
N ILE A 28 -19.40 16.67 12.68
CA ILE A 28 -18.39 16.14 11.74
C ILE A 28 -18.95 14.92 11.00
N ILE A 29 -19.53 13.94 11.69
CA ILE A 29 -20.11 12.75 11.07
C ILE A 29 -21.19 13.14 10.05
N LYS A 30 -22.10 14.07 10.42
CA LYS A 30 -23.14 14.55 9.51
C LYS A 30 -22.55 15.23 8.26
N ALA A 31 -21.53 16.07 8.43
CA ALA A 31 -20.83 16.71 7.31
C ALA A 31 -20.15 15.69 6.40
N MET A 32 -19.44 14.72 6.97
CA MET A 32 -18.83 13.62 6.23
C MET A 32 -19.87 12.82 5.44
N ALA A 33 -21.01 12.48 6.06
CA ALA A 33 -22.09 11.75 5.40
C ALA A 33 -22.60 12.49 4.18
N ILE A 34 -22.88 13.79 4.30
CA ILE A 34 -23.33 14.63 3.19
C ILE A 34 -22.30 14.66 2.06
N ILE A 35 -21.02 14.91 2.38
CA ILE A 35 -19.94 14.96 1.39
C ILE A 35 -19.87 13.63 0.62
N ARG A 36 -19.90 12.51 1.33
CA ARG A 36 -19.82 11.18 0.70
C ARG A 36 -21.05 10.87 -0.17
N MET A 37 -22.25 11.26 0.25
CA MET A 37 -23.48 11.08 -0.53
C MET A 37 -23.49 11.91 -1.82
N ILE A 38 -22.83 13.08 -1.84
CA ILE A 38 -22.68 13.92 -3.04
C ILE A 38 -21.82 13.21 -4.10
N ARG A 39 -20.88 12.34 -3.68
CA ARG A 39 -20.05 11.49 -4.55
C ARG A 39 -19.23 12.28 -5.59
N ARG A 40 -18.63 13.38 -5.17
CA ARG A 40 -17.69 14.18 -5.95
C ARG A 40 -16.33 14.34 -5.23
N PRO A 41 -15.57 13.24 -5.06
CA PRO A 41 -14.35 13.27 -4.25
C PRO A 41 -13.27 14.19 -4.84
N GLU A 42 -13.26 14.42 -6.15
CA GLU A 42 -12.33 15.31 -6.83
C GLU A 42 -12.59 16.80 -6.50
N GLU A 43 -13.85 17.18 -6.28
CA GLU A 43 -14.25 18.54 -5.93
C GLU A 43 -14.35 18.75 -4.42
N LEU A 44 -14.81 17.72 -3.70
CA LEU A 44 -15.12 17.79 -2.28
C LEU A 44 -14.65 16.52 -1.55
N ALA A 45 -13.37 16.51 -1.19
CA ALA A 45 -12.78 15.43 -0.42
C ALA A 45 -13.14 15.53 1.08
N VAL A 46 -13.36 14.39 1.72
CA VAL A 46 -13.58 14.30 3.17
C VAL A 46 -12.22 14.45 3.88
N LEU A 47 -11.84 15.69 4.14
CA LEU A 47 -10.59 16.07 4.81
C LEU A 47 -10.88 17.04 5.96
N ASN A 48 -9.93 17.15 6.90
CA ASN A 48 -10.08 18.05 8.05
C ASN A 48 -10.37 19.49 7.60
N LYS A 49 -9.60 20.04 6.66
CA LYS A 49 -9.75 21.44 6.23
C LYS A 49 -11.12 21.76 5.64
N PRO A 50 -11.67 21.03 4.65
CA PRO A 50 -13.02 21.23 4.16
C PRO A 50 -14.09 21.10 5.25
N ILE A 51 -13.96 20.11 6.15
CA ILE A 51 -14.90 19.89 7.25
C ILE A 51 -14.88 21.05 8.24
N CYS A 52 -13.68 21.50 8.66
CA CYS A 52 -13.54 22.64 9.57
C CYS A 52 -14.20 23.91 8.99
N LEU A 53 -13.95 24.19 7.70
CA LEU A 53 -14.54 25.34 7.02
C LEU A 53 -16.06 25.23 6.92
N ALA A 54 -16.58 24.07 6.52
CA ALA A 54 -18.03 23.85 6.38
C ALA A 54 -18.76 23.97 7.70
N LEU A 55 -18.15 23.60 8.81
CA LEU A 55 -18.75 23.61 10.14
C LEU A 55 -18.43 24.87 10.93
N ASN A 56 -17.54 25.74 10.42
CA ASN A 56 -17.00 26.90 11.12
C ASN A 56 -16.45 26.53 12.51
N ILE A 57 -15.55 25.53 12.53
CA ILE A 57 -14.90 25.03 13.75
C ILE A 57 -13.40 25.33 13.64
N GLU A 58 -12.78 25.68 14.76
CA GLU A 58 -11.33 25.86 14.85
C GLU A 58 -10.58 24.56 14.47
N LYS A 59 -9.47 24.73 13.76
CA LYS A 59 -8.69 23.59 13.23
C LYS A 59 -8.28 22.61 14.32
N GLU A 60 -7.79 23.10 15.46
CA GLU A 60 -7.32 22.27 16.57
C GLU A 60 -8.43 21.41 17.17
N GLU A 61 -9.62 21.99 17.28
CA GLU A 61 -10.81 21.33 17.80
C GLU A 61 -11.31 20.27 16.85
N CYS A 62 -11.33 20.57 15.54
CA CYS A 62 -11.68 19.63 14.48
C CYS A 62 -10.69 18.45 14.44
N ASP A 63 -9.38 18.72 14.45
CA ASP A 63 -8.34 17.69 14.42
C ASP A 63 -8.41 16.79 15.66
N LYS A 64 -8.76 17.34 16.82
CA LYS A 64 -8.98 16.55 18.03
C LYS A 64 -10.19 15.62 17.90
N ALA A 65 -11.32 16.15 17.44
CA ALA A 65 -12.53 15.35 17.24
C ALA A 65 -12.34 14.25 16.19
N MET A 66 -11.67 14.55 15.09
CA MET A 66 -11.33 13.53 14.08
C MET A 66 -10.45 12.41 14.65
N ARG A 67 -9.43 12.74 15.45
CA ARG A 67 -8.60 11.72 16.15
C ARG A 67 -9.41 10.86 17.11
N GLU A 68 -10.35 11.44 17.85
CA GLU A 68 -11.23 10.66 18.74
C GLU A 68 -12.16 9.74 17.96
N LEU A 69 -12.72 10.20 16.83
CA LEU A 69 -13.54 9.35 15.97
C LEU A 69 -12.74 8.18 15.36
N MET A 70 -11.46 8.41 15.01
CA MET A 70 -10.55 7.34 14.57
C MET A 70 -10.27 6.34 15.70
N LYS A 71 -10.01 6.79 16.93
CA LYS A 71 -9.82 5.92 18.11
C LYS A 71 -11.07 5.09 18.42
N LYS A 72 -12.26 5.64 18.22
CA LYS A 72 -13.53 4.93 18.36
C LYS A 72 -13.82 3.96 17.20
N GLU A 73 -12.90 3.89 16.24
CA GLU A 73 -13.00 3.03 15.07
C GLU A 73 -14.27 3.22 14.23
N VAL A 74 -14.81 4.41 14.19
CA VAL A 74 -15.98 4.72 13.35
C VAL A 74 -15.62 5.36 12.03
N ILE A 75 -14.42 5.98 11.95
CA ILE A 75 -13.82 6.48 10.72
C ILE A 75 -12.38 6.03 10.59
N PHE A 76 -11.88 6.05 9.37
CA PHE A 76 -10.47 5.78 9.06
C PHE A 76 -10.02 6.61 7.87
N PHE A 77 -8.71 6.82 7.74
CA PHE A 77 -8.13 7.51 6.60
C PHE A 77 -7.75 6.50 5.53
N ARG A 78 -8.26 6.72 4.31
CA ARG A 78 -7.96 5.93 3.13
C ARG A 78 -6.74 6.51 2.42
N SER A 79 -5.57 5.90 2.61
CA SER A 79 -4.30 6.38 2.04
C SER A 79 -4.33 6.37 0.50
N SER A 80 -4.97 5.37 -0.10
CA SER A 80 -5.14 5.24 -1.55
C SER A 80 -5.97 6.37 -2.18
N LEU A 81 -6.92 6.93 -1.44
CA LEU A 81 -7.80 8.00 -1.90
C LEU A 81 -7.48 9.37 -1.28
N GLY A 82 -6.59 9.42 -0.29
CA GLY A 82 -6.27 10.63 0.44
C GLY A 82 -7.47 11.26 1.17
N THR A 83 -8.42 10.46 1.69
CA THR A 83 -9.67 10.94 2.27
C THR A 83 -10.16 10.08 3.43
N TYR A 84 -10.98 10.64 4.33
CA TYR A 84 -11.61 9.87 5.39
C TYR A 84 -12.86 9.11 4.89
N ALA A 85 -13.10 7.94 5.46
CA ALA A 85 -14.27 7.11 5.22
C ALA A 85 -14.85 6.59 6.53
N PHE A 86 -16.14 6.21 6.51
CA PHE A 86 -16.73 5.48 7.62
C PHE A 86 -16.33 4.01 7.58
N LYS A 87 -16.09 3.42 8.77
CA LYS A 87 -15.98 1.98 8.90
C LYS A 87 -17.36 1.32 8.82
N ASN A 88 -17.41 0.10 8.31
CA ASN A 88 -18.60 -0.72 8.33
C ASN A 88 -18.83 -1.27 9.76
N ASN A 89 -20.09 -1.28 10.20
CA ASN A 89 -20.47 -2.00 11.42
C ASN A 89 -20.66 -3.49 11.10
N ILE A 90 -19.59 -4.24 11.19
CA ILE A 90 -19.56 -5.66 10.78
C ILE A 90 -19.77 -6.59 11.99
N GLY A 91 -19.71 -6.06 13.23
CA GLY A 91 -19.80 -6.84 14.46
C GLY A 91 -18.56 -7.71 14.76
N ILE A 92 -17.55 -7.67 13.88
CA ILE A 92 -16.27 -8.39 14.01
C ILE A 92 -15.17 -7.36 14.13
N ASN A 93 -14.24 -7.58 15.08
CA ASN A 93 -13.03 -6.77 15.17
C ASN A 93 -12.01 -7.24 14.13
N ILE A 94 -12.02 -6.58 12.96
CA ILE A 94 -11.13 -6.92 11.83
C ILE A 94 -9.65 -6.76 12.22
N GLU A 95 -9.31 -5.74 12.99
CA GLU A 95 -7.93 -5.50 13.43
C GLU A 95 -7.41 -6.66 14.27
N GLU A 96 -8.22 -7.16 15.20
CA GLU A 96 -7.86 -8.32 16.02
C GLU A 96 -7.69 -9.59 15.17
N ALA A 97 -8.56 -9.79 14.18
CA ALA A 97 -8.44 -10.89 13.24
C ALA A 97 -7.13 -10.77 12.41
N ILE A 98 -6.81 -9.58 11.90
CA ILE A 98 -5.56 -9.31 11.18
C ILE A 98 -4.35 -9.58 12.08
N GLU A 99 -4.34 -9.09 13.32
CA GLU A 99 -3.23 -9.33 14.24
C GLU A 99 -3.03 -10.80 14.56
N LYS A 100 -4.11 -11.56 14.74
CA LYS A 100 -4.05 -13.00 14.95
C LYS A 100 -3.45 -13.70 13.74
N GLU A 101 -3.85 -13.30 12.55
CA GLU A 101 -3.35 -13.86 11.30
C GLU A 101 -1.88 -13.48 11.04
N ILE A 102 -1.46 -12.25 11.38
CA ILE A 102 -0.04 -11.84 11.36
C ILE A 102 0.81 -12.77 12.23
N ARG A 103 0.36 -13.06 13.45
CA ARG A 103 1.08 -14.01 14.34
C ARG A 103 1.22 -15.39 13.72
N ARG A 104 0.21 -15.86 12.98
CA ARG A 104 0.23 -17.14 12.28
C ARG A 104 1.21 -17.16 11.11
N LEU A 105 1.27 -16.07 10.34
CA LEU A 105 2.02 -15.98 9.09
C LEU A 105 3.49 -15.54 9.27
N ARG A 106 3.86 -14.99 10.41
CA ARG A 106 5.15 -14.32 10.66
C ARG A 106 6.39 -15.11 10.22
N HIS A 107 6.34 -16.45 10.28
CA HIS A 107 7.49 -17.30 9.93
C HIS A 107 7.35 -17.99 8.56
N SER A 108 6.30 -17.69 7.80
CA SER A 108 6.01 -18.38 6.53
C SER A 108 5.95 -17.43 5.33
N ILE A 109 6.07 -16.14 5.55
CA ILE A 109 5.99 -15.14 4.48
C ILE A 109 7.30 -15.06 3.71
N ASN A 110 7.20 -15.07 2.39
CA ASN A 110 8.31 -14.68 1.52
C ASN A 110 8.09 -13.25 1.04
N THR A 111 8.86 -12.33 1.61
CA THR A 111 8.77 -10.89 1.39
C THR A 111 8.94 -10.52 -0.08
N CYS A 112 9.94 -11.09 -0.74
CA CYS A 112 10.21 -10.82 -2.15
C CYS A 112 9.08 -11.30 -3.07
N LYS A 113 8.49 -12.46 -2.77
CA LYS A 113 7.35 -12.95 -3.52
C LYS A 113 6.16 -12.00 -3.41
N VAL A 114 5.84 -11.54 -2.21
CA VAL A 114 4.76 -10.56 -2.00
C VAL A 114 5.05 -9.27 -2.75
N LEU A 115 6.27 -8.72 -2.66
CA LEU A 115 6.66 -7.51 -3.37
C LEU A 115 6.57 -7.66 -4.89
N ASN A 116 7.04 -8.78 -5.45
CA ASN A 116 6.95 -9.06 -6.88
C ASN A 116 5.50 -9.18 -7.39
N GLU A 117 4.55 -9.56 -6.51
CA GLU A 117 3.13 -9.64 -6.85
C GLU A 117 2.42 -8.28 -6.80
N ILE A 118 2.82 -7.36 -5.89
CA ILE A 118 2.07 -6.14 -5.62
C ILE A 118 2.70 -4.88 -6.18
N SER A 119 4.00 -4.93 -6.51
CA SER A 119 4.74 -3.75 -6.95
C SER A 119 4.21 -3.20 -8.27
N GLU A 120 4.07 -1.88 -8.31
CA GLU A 120 3.81 -1.14 -9.55
C GLU A 120 5.09 -0.97 -10.39
N LEU A 121 6.26 -1.20 -9.79
CA LEU A 121 7.53 -1.22 -10.50
C LEU A 121 7.69 -2.56 -11.22
N THR A 122 7.17 -2.65 -12.43
CA THR A 122 7.22 -3.87 -13.23
C THR A 122 8.29 -3.80 -14.31
N TYR A 123 8.36 -2.67 -15.02
CA TYR A 123 9.29 -2.47 -16.13
C TYR A 123 9.85 -1.05 -16.17
N ALA A 124 11.13 -0.93 -16.50
CA ALA A 124 11.76 0.33 -16.89
C ALA A 124 11.96 0.32 -18.40
N VAL A 125 11.44 1.37 -19.07
CA VAL A 125 11.53 1.53 -20.53
C VAL A 125 12.40 2.73 -20.86
N PRO A 126 13.58 2.56 -21.45
CA PRO A 126 14.45 3.66 -21.88
C PRO A 126 13.85 4.34 -23.13
N LYS A 127 12.86 5.23 -22.89
CA LYS A 127 12.02 5.83 -23.95
C LYS A 127 12.83 6.50 -25.05
N GLN A 128 13.78 7.38 -24.69
CA GLN A 128 14.59 8.11 -25.66
C GLN A 128 15.44 7.16 -26.50
N TYR A 129 16.15 6.21 -25.87
CA TYR A 129 16.94 5.22 -26.57
C TYR A 129 16.11 4.40 -27.55
N ASN A 130 14.93 3.97 -27.15
CA ASN A 130 14.01 3.19 -27.98
C ASN A 130 13.52 4.01 -29.19
N GLN A 131 13.23 5.29 -29.02
CA GLN A 131 12.82 6.20 -30.09
C GLN A 131 13.97 6.41 -31.09
N ASP A 132 15.16 6.72 -30.60
CA ASP A 132 16.33 7.03 -31.46
C ASP A 132 16.77 5.80 -32.27
N ARG A 133 16.52 4.59 -31.79
CA ARG A 133 16.94 3.34 -32.42
C ARG A 133 15.81 2.56 -33.09
N ALA A 134 14.58 3.09 -33.08
CA ALA A 134 13.38 2.44 -33.62
C ALA A 134 13.21 0.99 -33.11
N MET A 135 13.45 0.77 -31.81
CA MET A 135 13.34 -0.53 -31.15
C MET A 135 12.57 -0.43 -29.85
N THR A 136 12.11 -1.57 -29.32
CA THR A 136 11.46 -1.64 -28.01
C THR A 136 12.32 -2.47 -27.07
N ARG A 137 13.04 -1.82 -26.18
CA ARG A 137 13.77 -2.46 -25.09
C ARG A 137 13.14 -2.13 -23.76
N TYR A 138 13.20 -3.07 -22.84
CA TYR A 138 12.72 -2.88 -21.47
C TYR A 138 13.51 -3.73 -20.49
N PHE A 139 13.63 -3.22 -19.26
CA PHE A 139 14.22 -3.90 -18.13
C PHE A 139 13.11 -4.27 -17.16
N ARG A 140 13.14 -5.50 -16.66
CA ARG A 140 12.18 -5.98 -15.67
C ARG A 140 12.67 -5.69 -14.26
N TYR A 141 11.80 -5.16 -13.41
CA TYR A 141 12.06 -5.11 -11.98
C TYR A 141 11.79 -6.46 -11.34
N GLU A 142 12.67 -6.87 -10.42
CA GLU A 142 12.49 -8.06 -9.59
C GLU A 142 13.06 -7.80 -8.19
N PHE A 143 12.30 -8.14 -7.16
CA PHE A 143 12.73 -8.08 -5.77
C PHE A 143 13.36 -9.40 -5.40
N ILE A 144 14.55 -9.36 -4.80
CA ILE A 144 15.33 -10.53 -4.43
C ILE A 144 15.92 -10.36 -3.03
N GLU A 145 15.92 -11.44 -2.25
CA GLU A 145 16.59 -11.45 -0.94
C GLU A 145 18.11 -11.33 -1.12
N TYR A 146 18.76 -10.67 -0.17
CA TYR A 146 20.20 -10.45 -0.22
C TYR A 146 21.02 -11.75 -0.35
N GLU A 147 20.69 -12.76 0.45
CA GLU A 147 21.38 -14.06 0.42
C GLU A 147 21.10 -14.84 -0.86
N ASP A 148 19.85 -14.76 -1.36
CA ASP A 148 19.47 -15.37 -2.63
C ASP A 148 20.26 -14.75 -3.78
N PHE A 149 20.39 -13.41 -3.80
CA PHE A 149 21.21 -12.73 -4.80
C PHE A 149 22.66 -13.22 -4.79
N LEU A 150 23.28 -13.31 -3.61
CA LEU A 150 24.68 -13.78 -3.47
C LEU A 150 24.86 -15.26 -3.83
N SER A 151 23.79 -16.05 -3.81
CA SER A 151 23.82 -17.48 -4.18
C SER A 151 23.75 -17.74 -5.70
N ILE A 152 23.45 -16.71 -6.51
CA ILE A 152 23.31 -16.85 -7.95
C ILE A 152 24.69 -17.12 -8.59
N GLY A 153 24.89 -18.31 -9.13
CA GLY A 153 26.15 -18.68 -9.79
C GLY A 153 26.30 -18.19 -11.24
N SER A 154 25.23 -17.78 -11.91
CA SER A 154 25.26 -17.32 -13.30
C SER A 154 24.09 -16.41 -13.65
N ALA A 155 24.35 -15.32 -14.35
CA ALA A 155 23.35 -14.41 -14.87
C ALA A 155 22.33 -15.09 -15.84
N LYS A 156 22.66 -16.24 -16.42
CA LYS A 156 21.79 -16.96 -17.36
C LYS A 156 20.44 -17.32 -16.77
N VAL A 157 20.34 -17.57 -15.45
CA VAL A 157 19.09 -17.94 -14.77
C VAL A 157 17.98 -16.91 -14.98
N PHE A 158 18.31 -15.65 -15.18
CA PHE A 158 17.35 -14.60 -15.42
C PHE A 158 16.79 -14.61 -16.85
N PHE A 159 17.54 -15.13 -17.82
CA PHE A 159 17.23 -15.00 -19.24
C PHE A 159 16.74 -16.28 -19.91
N GLU A 160 16.89 -17.46 -19.28
CA GLU A 160 16.59 -18.75 -19.89
C GLU A 160 15.14 -18.94 -20.32
N HIS A 161 14.17 -18.33 -19.61
CA HIS A 161 12.73 -18.53 -19.87
C HIS A 161 11.94 -17.22 -19.87
N ARG A 162 12.60 -16.07 -20.00
CA ARG A 162 11.97 -14.77 -19.86
C ARG A 162 12.44 -13.82 -20.95
N PHE A 163 11.48 -13.17 -21.61
CA PHE A 163 11.76 -12.16 -22.63
C PHE A 163 11.92 -10.80 -21.95
N SER A 164 13.15 -10.43 -21.64
CA SER A 164 13.52 -9.10 -21.11
C SER A 164 14.91 -8.77 -21.62
N ASP A 165 15.16 -7.51 -21.95
CA ASP A 165 16.49 -7.04 -22.38
C ASP A 165 17.47 -6.96 -21.23
N GLY A 166 16.94 -6.83 -19.99
CA GLY A 166 17.71 -6.80 -18.77
C GLY A 166 16.85 -6.86 -17.51
N TYR A 167 17.49 -6.87 -16.37
CA TYR A 167 16.87 -6.93 -15.06
C TYR A 167 17.36 -5.81 -14.16
N ILE A 168 16.44 -5.25 -13.39
CA ILE A 168 16.71 -4.34 -12.28
C ILE A 168 16.35 -5.10 -11.01
N LEU A 169 17.35 -5.59 -10.31
CA LEU A 169 17.21 -6.39 -9.09
C LEU A 169 17.23 -5.47 -7.87
N ALA A 170 16.09 -5.32 -7.21
CA ALA A 170 15.98 -4.59 -5.96
C ALA A 170 16.24 -5.54 -4.79
N ILE A 171 17.36 -5.34 -4.10
CA ILE A 171 17.74 -6.20 -2.97
C ILE A 171 16.92 -5.84 -1.75
N VAL A 172 16.25 -6.87 -1.19
CA VAL A 172 15.47 -6.81 0.04
C VAL A 172 16.25 -7.52 1.14
N THR A 173 16.33 -6.91 2.30
CA THR A 173 16.96 -7.52 3.48
C THR A 173 16.43 -6.88 4.76
N ALA A 174 16.40 -7.67 5.83
CA ALA A 174 16.16 -7.18 7.18
C ALA A 174 17.44 -6.64 7.84
N ASP A 175 18.61 -7.04 7.30
CA ASP A 175 19.92 -6.70 7.83
C ASP A 175 20.64 -5.67 6.95
N LYS A 176 21.73 -5.13 7.48
CA LYS A 176 22.55 -4.17 6.74
C LYS A 176 23.21 -4.82 5.53
N VAL A 177 22.92 -4.31 4.33
CA VAL A 177 23.55 -4.75 3.08
C VAL A 177 25.05 -4.39 3.07
N GLU A 178 25.90 -5.39 2.85
CA GLU A 178 27.30 -5.15 2.55
C GLU A 178 27.47 -4.78 1.08
N LYS A 179 27.40 -3.49 0.77
CA LYS A 179 27.50 -2.95 -0.60
C LYS A 179 28.68 -3.52 -1.39
N GLU A 180 29.82 -3.69 -0.73
CA GLU A 180 31.04 -4.21 -1.36
C GLU A 180 30.90 -5.68 -1.81
N LYS A 181 30.19 -6.49 -1.02
CA LYS A 181 29.91 -7.89 -1.41
C LYS A 181 28.98 -7.92 -2.63
N VAL A 182 27.94 -7.10 -2.63
CA VAL A 182 27.03 -7.00 -3.78
C VAL A 182 27.76 -6.58 -5.04
N LEU A 183 28.60 -5.53 -4.98
CA LEU A 183 29.37 -5.04 -6.12
C LEU A 183 30.38 -6.07 -6.63
N ARG A 184 31.01 -6.83 -5.73
CA ARG A 184 31.91 -7.92 -6.10
C ARG A 184 31.15 -9.01 -6.84
N HIS A 185 30.07 -9.48 -6.25
CA HIS A 185 29.24 -10.53 -6.84
C HIS A 185 28.67 -10.13 -8.21
N LEU A 186 28.19 -8.88 -8.35
CA LEU A 186 27.74 -8.34 -9.63
C LEU A 186 28.84 -8.36 -10.71
N ARG A 187 30.10 -8.05 -10.34
CA ARG A 187 31.24 -8.15 -11.27
C ARG A 187 31.55 -9.60 -11.63
N GLU A 188 31.41 -10.54 -10.70
CA GLU A 188 31.60 -11.98 -10.94
C GLU A 188 30.52 -12.54 -11.88
N LEU A 189 29.29 -12.08 -11.79
CA LEU A 189 28.22 -12.41 -12.74
C LEU A 189 28.53 -11.93 -14.17
N GLY A 190 29.22 -10.80 -14.30
CA GLY A 190 29.80 -10.32 -15.57
C GLY A 190 28.78 -10.01 -16.67
N ASP A 191 27.54 -9.70 -16.35
CA ASP A 191 26.46 -9.41 -17.31
C ASP A 191 25.96 -7.97 -17.13
N GLU A 192 26.24 -7.10 -18.11
CA GLU A 192 25.86 -5.67 -18.10
C GLU A 192 24.35 -5.43 -18.18
N ARG A 193 23.55 -6.46 -18.45
CA ARG A 193 22.09 -6.39 -18.49
C ARG A 193 21.45 -6.49 -17.10
N ILE A 194 22.26 -6.68 -16.05
CA ILE A 194 21.79 -6.75 -14.67
C ILE A 194 22.19 -5.46 -13.94
N ILE A 195 21.18 -4.75 -13.45
CA ILE A 195 21.33 -3.57 -12.60
C ILE A 195 20.87 -3.96 -11.21
N VAL A 196 21.62 -3.59 -10.17
CA VAL A 196 21.24 -3.85 -8.78
C VAL A 196 20.92 -2.55 -8.08
N LEU A 197 19.75 -2.49 -7.46
CA LEU A 197 19.32 -1.41 -6.60
C LEU A 197 19.52 -1.81 -5.14
N LEU A 198 20.20 -0.96 -4.40
CA LEU A 198 20.39 -1.09 -2.97
C LEU A 198 19.53 -0.07 -2.25
N PRO A 199 18.74 -0.46 -1.25
CA PRO A 199 17.95 0.49 -0.47
C PRO A 199 18.88 1.43 0.32
N LYS A 200 18.50 2.70 0.41
CA LYS A 200 19.24 3.70 1.22
C LYS A 200 19.01 3.52 2.72
N GLU A 201 17.85 3.05 3.09
CA GLU A 201 17.38 2.86 4.47
C GLU A 201 16.68 1.51 4.57
N GLU A 202 16.28 1.08 5.77
CA GLU A 202 15.41 -0.08 5.96
C GLU A 202 14.17 0.07 5.09
N PHE A 203 14.13 -0.76 4.05
CA PHE A 203 13.33 -0.59 2.86
C PHE A 203 11.82 -0.67 3.10
N LEU A 204 11.40 -1.51 4.01
CA LEU A 204 10.00 -1.68 4.41
C LEU A 204 9.96 -2.30 5.80
N SER A 205 9.06 -1.83 6.63
CA SER A 205 8.75 -2.61 7.81
C SER A 205 8.14 -3.93 7.34
N GLU A 206 8.76 -5.04 7.67
CA GLU A 206 8.23 -6.40 7.51
C GLU A 206 6.75 -6.46 7.93
N TRP A 207 6.37 -5.62 8.87
CA TRP A 207 5.02 -5.50 9.39
C TRP A 207 3.98 -5.11 8.31
N ALA A 208 4.29 -4.19 7.39
CA ALA A 208 3.33 -3.79 6.34
C ALA A 208 3.04 -4.95 5.38
N LEU A 209 4.07 -5.75 5.06
CA LEU A 209 3.92 -6.92 4.19
C LEU A 209 3.24 -8.09 4.90
N LEU A 210 3.50 -8.27 6.19
CA LEU A 210 2.78 -9.23 7.04
C LEU A 210 1.30 -8.86 7.14
N ARG A 211 1.00 -7.58 7.33
CA ARG A 211 -0.37 -7.08 7.37
C ARG A 211 -1.09 -7.33 6.03
N LEU A 212 -0.43 -7.06 4.91
CA LEU A 212 -0.98 -7.36 3.59
C LEU A 212 -1.26 -8.85 3.39
N ALA A 213 -0.30 -9.70 3.76
CA ALA A 213 -0.47 -11.14 3.67
C ALA A 213 -1.62 -11.65 4.57
N ALA A 214 -1.76 -11.09 5.77
CA ALA A 214 -2.84 -11.42 6.69
C ALA A 214 -4.21 -11.01 6.12
N VAL A 215 -4.33 -9.81 5.59
CA VAL A 215 -5.57 -9.34 4.95
C VAL A 215 -5.95 -10.25 3.78
N ARG A 216 -4.98 -10.61 2.91
CA ARG A 216 -5.21 -11.53 1.78
C ARG A 216 -5.57 -12.94 2.22
N SER A 217 -4.99 -13.41 3.31
CA SER A 217 -5.31 -14.73 3.88
C SER A 217 -6.74 -14.76 4.39
N LEU A 218 -7.15 -13.75 5.16
CA LEU A 218 -8.52 -13.60 5.66
C LEU A 218 -9.52 -13.43 4.52
N ALA A 219 -9.18 -12.69 3.47
CA ALA A 219 -10.04 -12.52 2.29
C ALA A 219 -10.25 -13.79 1.47
N LYS A 220 -9.37 -14.79 1.62
CA LYS A 220 -9.49 -16.12 0.99
C LYS A 220 -10.18 -17.16 1.90
N ASP A 221 -10.34 -16.87 3.17
CA ASP A 221 -11.00 -17.76 4.13
C ASP A 221 -12.52 -17.68 3.94
N GLU A 222 -13.08 -18.62 3.19
CA GLU A 222 -14.51 -18.68 2.88
C GLU A 222 -15.36 -18.71 4.16
N HIS A 223 -14.92 -19.45 5.18
CA HIS A 223 -15.66 -19.54 6.44
C HIS A 223 -15.70 -18.22 7.19
N PHE A 224 -14.58 -17.45 7.14
CA PHE A 224 -14.51 -16.13 7.75
C PHE A 224 -15.39 -15.11 7.03
N ILE A 225 -15.57 -15.27 5.70
CA ILE A 225 -16.29 -14.33 4.83
C ILE A 225 -17.79 -14.69 4.72
N GLU A 226 -18.17 -15.99 4.73
CA GLU A 226 -19.55 -16.45 4.54
C GLU A 226 -20.53 -15.82 5.54
N GLU A 227 -20.08 -15.51 6.73
CA GLU A 227 -20.89 -14.88 7.77
C GLU A 227 -21.22 -13.40 7.46
N ASN A 228 -20.44 -12.72 6.60
CA ASN A 228 -20.66 -11.28 6.36
C ASN A 228 -20.04 -10.76 5.06
N LYS A 229 -20.88 -10.53 4.03
CA LYS A 229 -20.42 -9.95 2.75
C LYS A 229 -19.75 -8.57 2.87
N ALA A 230 -20.12 -7.77 3.88
CA ALA A 230 -19.49 -6.47 4.11
C ALA A 230 -18.05 -6.61 4.60
N LEU A 231 -17.70 -7.73 5.25
CA LEU A 231 -16.35 -8.04 5.70
C LEU A 231 -15.38 -8.15 4.53
N ARG A 232 -15.75 -8.81 3.44
CA ARG A 232 -14.93 -8.92 2.24
C ARG A 232 -14.62 -7.54 1.65
N GLN A 233 -15.64 -6.70 1.52
CA GLN A 233 -15.45 -5.34 1.01
C GLN A 233 -14.50 -4.53 1.89
N GLU A 234 -14.59 -4.68 3.20
CA GLU A 234 -13.68 -4.00 4.13
C GLU A 234 -12.24 -4.51 3.98
N LEU A 235 -12.02 -5.84 3.88
CA LEU A 235 -10.70 -6.41 3.65
C LEU A 235 -10.10 -5.96 2.30
N ASP A 236 -10.91 -5.86 1.24
CA ASP A 236 -10.48 -5.36 -0.06
C ASP A 236 -9.99 -3.89 0.04
N LEU A 237 -10.67 -3.05 0.85
CA LEU A 237 -10.26 -1.67 1.13
C LEU A 237 -8.93 -1.61 1.90
N TYR A 238 -8.75 -2.47 2.90
CA TYR A 238 -7.48 -2.58 3.63
C TYR A 238 -6.34 -3.02 2.70
N GLU A 239 -6.58 -4.01 1.85
CA GLU A 239 -5.57 -4.46 0.86
C GLU A 239 -5.15 -3.32 -0.06
N GLU A 240 -6.12 -2.58 -0.61
CA GLU A 240 -5.86 -1.46 -1.51
C GLU A 240 -5.00 -0.37 -0.85
N ASP A 241 -5.35 0.04 0.38
CA ASP A 241 -4.62 1.06 1.13
C ASP A 241 -3.19 0.61 1.47
N ILE A 242 -3.00 -0.63 1.94
CA ILE A 242 -1.68 -1.16 2.25
C ILE A 242 -0.82 -1.27 0.97
N ARG A 243 -1.38 -1.73 -0.13
CA ARG A 243 -0.67 -1.81 -1.42
C ARG A 243 -0.22 -0.42 -1.88
N TYR A 244 -1.09 0.58 -1.77
CA TYR A 244 -0.75 1.95 -2.09
C TYR A 244 0.41 2.45 -1.23
N GLU A 245 0.35 2.31 0.09
CA GLU A 245 1.41 2.73 1.01
C GLU A 245 2.75 2.03 0.72
N VAL A 246 2.72 0.73 0.45
CA VAL A 246 3.91 -0.03 0.07
C VAL A 246 4.50 0.52 -1.23
N ASN A 247 3.69 0.73 -2.28
CA ASN A 247 4.18 1.22 -3.56
C ASN A 247 4.73 2.65 -3.49
N GLU A 248 4.10 3.55 -2.72
CA GLU A 248 4.64 4.90 -2.51
C GLU A 248 5.99 4.87 -1.80
N ARG A 249 6.17 4.00 -0.81
CA ARG A 249 7.48 3.78 -0.18
C ARG A 249 8.50 3.18 -1.15
N LEU A 250 8.12 2.19 -1.96
CA LEU A 250 8.99 1.63 -3.00
C LEU A 250 9.48 2.71 -3.96
N LYS A 251 8.59 3.55 -4.45
CA LYS A 251 8.93 4.67 -5.34
C LYS A 251 9.90 5.64 -4.67
N SER A 252 9.62 6.04 -3.43
CA SER A 252 10.48 6.98 -2.70
C SER A 252 11.88 6.41 -2.40
N CYS A 253 11.98 5.12 -2.04
CA CYS A 253 13.24 4.49 -1.68
C CYS A 253 14.11 4.11 -2.89
N LEU A 254 13.49 3.76 -4.02
CA LEU A 254 14.19 3.23 -5.19
C LEU A 254 14.37 4.25 -6.32
N LEU A 255 13.42 5.18 -6.51
CA LEU A 255 13.44 6.12 -7.64
C LEU A 255 14.07 7.46 -7.31
N TYR A 256 14.10 7.89 -6.04
CA TYR A 256 14.75 9.15 -5.62
C TYR A 256 16.29 9.10 -5.65
N THR A 257 16.87 8.05 -6.23
CA THR A 257 18.33 7.96 -6.41
C THR A 257 18.81 8.50 -7.76
N SER A 258 17.90 8.91 -8.66
CA SER A 258 18.26 9.35 -10.02
C SER A 258 18.65 10.82 -10.17
N ASP A 259 18.40 11.66 -9.17
CA ASP A 259 18.74 13.10 -9.25
C ASP A 259 20.20 13.43 -8.92
N ALA A 260 21.04 12.41 -8.64
CA ALA A 260 22.46 12.60 -8.33
C ALA A 260 23.41 12.29 -9.51
N ALA A 261 22.90 12.12 -10.72
CA ALA A 261 23.69 11.79 -11.90
C ALA A 261 23.78 12.95 -12.93
N ASP A 262 23.31 14.14 -12.58
CA ASP A 262 23.36 15.34 -13.42
C ASP A 262 24.29 16.46 -12.83
N ASP A 263 25.38 16.10 -12.14
CA ASP A 263 26.50 16.99 -11.83
C ASP A 263 27.83 16.45 -12.36
#